data_d68f6e4b6e15b86d77e52d7f7ba98b03
#
_entry.id   d68f6e4b6e15b86d77e52d7f7ba98b03
#
_cell.length_a   1.000
_cell.length_b   1.000
_cell.length_c   1.000
_cell.angle_alpha   90.00
_cell.angle_beta   90.00
_cell.angle_gamma   90.00
#
_symmetry.space_group_name_H-M   'P 1'
#
loop_
_entity.id
_entity.type
_entity.pdbx_description
1 polymer ?
#
loop_
_entity_poly.entity_id
_entity_poly.type
_entity_poly.pdbx_seq_one_letter_code
_entity_poly.pdbx_strand_id
1 'polypeptide(L)'
;MNKMNSKQRIIMESDAINLEQLEYKIHQQALFDIDQSEYEAHIRNLFGRPVLDFAKTLVINLPGPCFANCPYCIDKDLRKNTISCDDFLKTCETVLIEKHNFNEVSITGGSLPSNKFNKLIDIIQKYCPNVKITWNTNGAKVDDSYNVSHIKYINLHRNSANDKINKELFCTDTDIISIEKFKLFAGDKLCLRVTVDKDFDIDEYVKYNTPMYLNRMLPGTFETEETFNKVKKALNITECTDVRRRNHYINGRYKNIPVRLCVGDHLAQHVSGRYPAWLNVVIIHRSGVVAGSWYENDKFLYKDEKICKNK
;
A
#
# COMPACT_ATOMS: atom_id res chain seq x y z
N MET A 1 -17.76 -21.60 -35.28
CA MET A 1 -16.66 -20.91 -34.59
C MET A 1 -17.10 -20.63 -33.16
N ASN A 2 -16.61 -21.41 -32.21
CA ASN A 2 -16.87 -21.16 -30.79
C ASN A 2 -16.22 -19.83 -30.43
N LYS A 3 -17.01 -18.87 -29.96
CA LYS A 3 -16.50 -17.64 -29.38
C LYS A 3 -15.73 -18.03 -28.11
N MET A 4 -14.40 -18.02 -28.17
CA MET A 4 -13.57 -18.10 -26.99
C MET A 4 -14.04 -17.07 -25.97
N ASN A 5 -14.18 -17.45 -24.72
CA ASN A 5 -14.50 -16.48 -23.68
C ASN A 5 -13.29 -15.53 -23.46
N SER A 6 -13.53 -14.41 -22.84
CA SER A 6 -12.51 -13.38 -22.62
C SER A 6 -11.29 -13.92 -21.83
N LYS A 7 -11.50 -14.85 -20.91
CA LYS A 7 -10.45 -15.52 -20.13
C LYS A 7 -9.50 -16.33 -21.01
N GLN A 8 -10.06 -17.16 -21.90
CA GLN A 8 -9.25 -17.97 -22.82
C GLN A 8 -8.45 -17.13 -23.79
N ARG A 9 -9.00 -15.98 -24.21
CA ARG A 9 -8.30 -15.06 -25.10
C ARG A 9 -7.08 -14.41 -24.44
N ILE A 10 -7.18 -14.00 -23.16
CA ILE A 10 -6.05 -13.44 -22.40
C ILE A 10 -4.95 -14.48 -22.26
N ILE A 11 -5.32 -15.70 -21.90
CA ILE A 11 -4.35 -16.78 -21.65
C ILE A 11 -3.58 -17.11 -22.94
N MET A 12 -4.26 -17.19 -24.08
CA MET A 12 -3.60 -17.53 -25.37
C MET A 12 -2.74 -16.40 -25.92
N GLU A 13 -3.10 -15.13 -25.67
CA GLU A 13 -2.30 -13.97 -26.10
C GLU A 13 -1.08 -13.70 -25.19
N SER A 14 -0.96 -14.39 -24.05
CA SER A 14 0.08 -14.14 -23.06
C SER A 14 1.41 -14.81 -23.38
N ASP A 15 1.46 -15.79 -24.30
CA ASP A 15 2.68 -16.55 -24.57
C ASP A 15 3.83 -15.72 -25.13
N ALA A 16 3.55 -14.53 -25.67
CA ALA A 16 4.55 -13.59 -26.20
C ALA A 16 4.66 -12.31 -25.38
N ILE A 17 3.98 -12.21 -24.24
CA ILE A 17 3.85 -10.97 -23.47
C ILE A 17 4.80 -11.01 -22.28
N ASN A 18 5.58 -9.95 -22.09
CA ASN A 18 6.38 -9.78 -20.89
C ASN A 18 5.48 -9.52 -19.66
N LEU A 19 6.03 -9.68 -18.47
CA LEU A 19 5.29 -9.58 -17.22
C LEU A 19 4.51 -8.26 -17.07
N GLU A 20 5.11 -7.13 -17.46
CA GLU A 20 4.48 -5.80 -17.39
C GLU A 20 3.27 -5.69 -18.33
N GLN A 21 3.37 -6.28 -19.52
CA GLN A 21 2.27 -6.32 -20.49
C GLN A 21 1.13 -7.22 -20.00
N LEU A 22 1.47 -8.30 -19.32
CA LEU A 22 0.49 -9.19 -18.73
C LEU A 22 -0.25 -8.50 -17.58
N GLU A 23 0.47 -7.84 -16.68
CA GLU A 23 -0.11 -7.02 -15.61
C GLU A 23 -1.05 -5.94 -16.16
N TYR A 24 -0.67 -5.27 -17.24
CA TYR A 24 -1.50 -4.27 -17.90
C TYR A 24 -2.80 -4.87 -18.46
N LYS A 25 -2.70 -5.99 -19.19
CA LYS A 25 -3.89 -6.66 -19.74
C LYS A 25 -4.85 -7.11 -18.66
N ILE A 26 -4.34 -7.61 -17.56
CA ILE A 26 -5.14 -8.01 -16.41
C ILE A 26 -5.77 -6.78 -15.75
N HIS A 27 -5.04 -5.69 -15.64
CA HIS A 27 -5.58 -4.43 -15.13
C HIS A 27 -6.75 -3.93 -15.99
N GLN A 28 -6.59 -3.94 -17.30
CA GLN A 28 -7.65 -3.57 -18.24
C GLN A 28 -8.88 -4.49 -18.14
N GLN A 29 -8.67 -5.72 -17.71
CA GLN A 29 -9.72 -6.74 -17.59
C GLN A 29 -10.11 -7.07 -16.14
N ALA A 30 -9.61 -6.31 -15.16
CA ALA A 30 -10.00 -6.46 -13.74
C ALA A 30 -11.51 -6.27 -13.51
N LEU A 31 -12.22 -5.73 -14.49
CA LEU A 31 -13.69 -5.69 -14.55
C LEU A 31 -14.32 -7.05 -14.91
N PHE A 32 -13.53 -8.03 -15.33
CA PHE A 32 -14.00 -9.36 -15.68
C PHE A 32 -13.55 -10.38 -14.63
N ASP A 33 -14.43 -11.30 -14.31
CA ASP A 33 -14.19 -12.40 -13.39
C ASP A 33 -13.10 -13.35 -13.91
N ILE A 34 -11.84 -13.05 -13.62
CA ILE A 34 -10.75 -13.98 -13.88
C ILE A 34 -10.64 -14.89 -12.66
N ASP A 35 -10.72 -16.19 -12.87
CA ASP A 35 -10.42 -17.15 -11.82
C ASP A 35 -8.93 -17.05 -11.45
N GLN A 36 -8.65 -16.65 -10.21
CA GLN A 36 -7.30 -16.41 -9.75
C GLN A 36 -6.46 -17.68 -9.75
N SER A 37 -7.07 -18.84 -9.46
CA SER A 37 -6.37 -20.12 -9.44
C SER A 37 -5.91 -20.56 -10.83
N GLU A 38 -6.74 -20.36 -11.86
CA GLU A 38 -6.37 -20.61 -13.25
C GLU A 38 -5.23 -19.72 -13.70
N TYR A 39 -5.30 -18.45 -13.33
CA TYR A 39 -4.27 -17.48 -13.68
C TYR A 39 -2.93 -17.78 -13.00
N GLU A 40 -2.95 -18.12 -11.72
CA GLU A 40 -1.74 -18.53 -11.00
C GLU A 40 -1.09 -19.78 -11.58
N ALA A 41 -1.91 -20.78 -11.94
CA ALA A 41 -1.43 -21.98 -12.62
C ALA A 41 -0.77 -21.63 -13.96
N HIS A 42 -1.38 -20.70 -14.71
CA HIS A 42 -0.84 -20.23 -15.98
C HIS A 42 0.51 -19.51 -15.82
N ILE A 43 0.63 -18.60 -14.85
CA ILE A 43 1.89 -17.91 -14.54
C ILE A 43 2.98 -18.89 -14.14
N ARG A 44 2.67 -19.91 -13.32
CA ARG A 44 3.64 -20.95 -12.96
C ARG A 44 4.11 -21.74 -14.17
N ASN A 45 3.17 -22.08 -15.07
CA ASN A 45 3.53 -22.80 -16.29
C ASN A 45 4.42 -21.97 -17.20
N LEU A 46 4.15 -20.66 -17.34
CA LEU A 46 4.96 -19.78 -18.17
C LEU A 46 6.36 -19.53 -17.63
N PHE A 47 6.50 -19.35 -16.32
CA PHE A 47 7.74 -18.90 -15.72
C PHE A 47 8.47 -19.99 -14.94
N GLY A 48 7.84 -21.14 -14.71
CA GLY A 48 8.44 -22.31 -14.06
C GLY A 48 8.94 -22.10 -12.64
N ARG A 49 8.52 -21.01 -11.96
CA ARG A 49 9.01 -20.62 -10.64
C ARG A 49 7.91 -20.01 -9.77
N PRO A 50 8.08 -20.01 -8.44
CA PRO A 50 7.13 -19.42 -7.51
C PRO A 50 6.88 -17.94 -7.81
N VAL A 51 5.64 -17.51 -7.62
CA VAL A 51 5.21 -16.12 -7.86
C VAL A 51 5.97 -15.12 -6.98
N LEU A 52 6.37 -15.53 -5.76
CA LEU A 52 7.20 -14.71 -4.87
C LEU A 52 8.45 -14.17 -5.56
N ASP A 53 9.04 -14.92 -6.48
CA ASP A 53 10.25 -14.51 -7.19
C ASP A 53 10.06 -13.22 -7.99
N PHE A 54 8.84 -12.92 -8.41
CA PHE A 54 8.51 -11.71 -9.16
C PHE A 54 8.22 -10.51 -8.27
N ALA A 55 7.87 -10.72 -7.01
CA ALA A 55 7.51 -9.61 -6.13
C ALA A 55 8.69 -8.63 -5.98
N LYS A 56 8.41 -7.37 -6.21
CA LYS A 56 9.35 -6.25 -6.07
C LYS A 56 9.11 -5.44 -4.80
N THR A 57 7.90 -5.54 -4.26
CA THR A 57 7.46 -4.79 -3.09
C THR A 57 7.00 -5.74 -1.99
N LEU A 58 7.50 -5.53 -0.79
CA LEU A 58 6.99 -6.16 0.43
C LEU A 58 6.13 -5.15 1.19
N VAL A 59 4.89 -5.52 1.47
CA VAL A 59 4.01 -4.76 2.36
C VAL A 59 3.95 -5.48 3.71
N ILE A 60 4.20 -4.77 4.77
CA ILE A 60 4.16 -5.28 6.15
C ILE A 60 2.98 -4.60 6.85
N ASN A 61 1.91 -5.37 7.08
CA ASN A 61 0.70 -4.91 7.76
C ASN A 61 0.81 -5.21 9.26
N LEU A 62 1.17 -4.21 10.05
CA LEU A 62 1.54 -4.34 11.46
C LEU A 62 0.40 -4.91 12.31
N PRO A 63 0.69 -5.87 13.25
CA PRO A 63 -0.30 -6.60 14.01
C PRO A 63 -0.95 -5.81 15.17
N GLY A 64 -0.27 -4.78 15.67
CA GLY A 64 -0.74 -4.04 16.83
C GLY A 64 -2.02 -3.24 16.59
N PRO A 65 -2.60 -2.64 17.64
CA PRO A 65 -3.83 -1.90 17.53
C PRO A 65 -3.64 -0.68 16.61
N CYS A 66 -4.61 -0.46 15.73
CA CYS A 66 -4.76 0.84 15.10
C CYS A 66 -5.61 1.71 16.03
N PHE A 67 -5.10 2.86 16.44
CA PHE A 67 -5.83 3.79 17.32
C PHE A 67 -6.92 4.56 16.59
N ALA A 68 -7.07 4.36 15.29
CA ALA A 68 -8.15 4.89 14.47
C ALA A 68 -9.17 3.79 14.13
N ASN A 69 -10.42 4.19 13.96
CA ASN A 69 -11.52 3.32 13.53
C ASN A 69 -12.18 3.89 12.27
N CYS A 70 -11.36 4.26 11.30
CA CYS A 70 -11.81 4.89 10.07
C CYS A 70 -12.90 4.05 9.38
N PRO A 71 -14.05 4.65 8.98
CA PRO A 71 -15.13 3.91 8.34
C PRO A 71 -14.74 3.33 6.97
N TYR A 72 -13.78 3.94 6.31
CA TYR A 72 -13.25 3.55 4.98
C TYR A 72 -12.00 2.66 5.07
N CYS A 73 -11.67 2.11 6.24
CA CYS A 73 -10.47 1.29 6.42
C CYS A 73 -10.66 -0.08 5.78
N ILE A 74 -9.83 -0.40 4.80
CA ILE A 74 -9.81 -1.71 4.12
C ILE A 74 -9.46 -2.87 5.06
N ASP A 75 -8.75 -2.56 6.15
CA ASP A 75 -8.21 -3.52 7.11
C ASP A 75 -9.13 -3.74 8.32
N LYS A 76 -10.33 -3.14 8.28
CA LYS A 76 -11.24 -3.10 9.43
C LYS A 76 -11.68 -4.50 9.87
N ASP A 77 -11.99 -5.37 8.93
CA ASP A 77 -12.45 -6.73 9.21
C ASP A 77 -11.32 -7.67 9.61
N LEU A 78 -10.10 -7.37 9.19
CA LEU A 78 -8.90 -8.17 9.48
C LEU A 78 -8.31 -7.91 10.87
N ARG A 79 -8.77 -6.84 11.57
CA ARG A 79 -8.22 -6.46 12.90
C ARG A 79 -8.45 -7.49 13.98
N LYS A 80 -9.37 -8.43 13.78
CA LYS A 80 -9.68 -9.50 14.74
C LYS A 80 -8.64 -10.61 14.76
N ASN A 81 -7.91 -10.78 13.67
CA ASN A 81 -6.94 -11.86 13.49
C ASN A 81 -5.52 -11.30 13.58
N THR A 82 -5.01 -11.16 14.80
CA THR A 82 -3.64 -10.70 15.01
C THR A 82 -2.84 -11.74 15.76
N ILE A 83 -1.57 -11.90 15.42
CA ILE A 83 -0.61 -12.72 16.18
C ILE A 83 0.20 -11.84 17.11
N SER A 84 0.99 -12.46 17.98
CA SER A 84 1.90 -11.73 18.87
C SER A 84 2.93 -10.93 18.07
N CYS A 85 3.42 -9.82 18.61
CA CYS A 85 4.46 -9.03 17.95
C CYS A 85 5.74 -9.85 17.68
N ASP A 86 6.09 -10.77 18.56
CA ASP A 86 7.29 -11.58 18.40
C ASP A 86 7.13 -12.64 17.30
N ASP A 87 5.97 -13.27 17.20
CA ASP A 87 5.70 -14.23 16.09
C ASP A 87 5.60 -13.49 14.77
N PHE A 88 5.04 -12.28 14.76
CA PHE A 88 5.01 -11.42 13.59
C PHE A 88 6.41 -11.07 13.09
N LEU A 89 7.31 -10.67 14.00
CA LEU A 89 8.71 -10.39 13.66
C LEU A 89 9.43 -11.63 13.10
N LYS A 90 9.17 -12.81 13.65
CA LYS A 90 9.70 -14.08 13.09
C LYS A 90 9.18 -14.33 11.67
N THR A 91 7.89 -14.09 11.43
CA THR A 91 7.32 -14.21 10.07
C THR A 91 8.01 -13.24 9.10
N CYS A 92 8.18 -11.97 9.50
CA CYS A 92 8.91 -11.00 8.68
C CYS A 92 10.33 -11.44 8.38
N GLU A 93 11.06 -11.93 9.39
CA GLU A 93 12.42 -12.42 9.22
C GLU A 93 12.46 -13.63 8.27
N THR A 94 11.55 -14.58 8.40
CA THR A 94 11.46 -15.74 7.51
C THR A 94 11.24 -15.32 6.06
N VAL A 95 10.28 -14.43 5.79
CA VAL A 95 10.03 -13.92 4.43
C VAL A 95 11.27 -13.24 3.84
N LEU A 96 11.98 -12.46 4.65
CA LEU A 96 13.17 -11.73 4.20
C LEU A 96 14.41 -12.64 4.01
N ILE A 97 14.49 -13.75 4.73
CA ILE A 97 15.49 -14.82 4.47
C ILE A 97 15.24 -15.48 3.12
N GLU A 98 13.99 -15.84 2.85
CA GLU A 98 13.58 -16.51 1.63
C GLU A 98 13.70 -15.61 0.39
N LYS A 99 13.41 -14.31 0.57
CA LYS A 99 13.51 -13.31 -0.48
C LYS A 99 14.07 -12.00 0.06
N HIS A 100 15.27 -11.66 -0.36
CA HIS A 100 16.03 -10.49 0.10
C HIS A 100 16.27 -9.44 -0.98
N ASN A 101 15.66 -9.57 -2.15
CA ASN A 101 15.84 -8.64 -3.28
C ASN A 101 14.61 -7.78 -3.58
N PHE A 102 13.90 -7.34 -2.53
CA PHE A 102 12.84 -6.36 -2.69
C PHE A 102 13.41 -4.98 -3.04
N ASN A 103 12.72 -4.26 -3.91
CA ASN A 103 13.04 -2.87 -4.25
C ASN A 103 12.45 -1.90 -3.21
N GLU A 104 11.33 -2.29 -2.63
CA GLU A 104 10.60 -1.46 -1.67
C GLU A 104 9.98 -2.32 -0.57
N VAL A 105 10.04 -1.81 0.67
CA VAL A 105 9.28 -2.31 1.81
C VAL A 105 8.32 -1.21 2.27
N SER A 106 7.03 -1.50 2.29
CA SER A 106 6.00 -0.57 2.76
C SER A 106 5.44 -1.06 4.08
N ILE A 107 5.67 -0.33 5.16
CA ILE A 107 5.14 -0.62 6.48
C ILE A 107 3.83 0.14 6.65
N THR A 108 2.77 -0.54 7.06
CA THR A 108 1.41 0.03 7.20
C THR A 108 0.60 -0.72 8.25
N GLY A 109 -0.69 -0.41 8.37
CA GLY A 109 -1.64 -1.13 9.21
C GLY A 109 -1.75 -0.58 10.62
N GLY A 110 -1.60 -1.45 11.60
CA GLY A 110 -1.66 -1.08 13.02
C GLY A 110 -0.42 -0.37 13.53
N SER A 111 -0.03 -0.67 14.75
CA SER A 111 1.19 -0.14 15.37
C SER A 111 2.02 -1.27 15.97
N LEU A 112 3.28 -0.98 16.24
CA LEU A 112 4.14 -1.76 17.11
C LEU A 112 4.67 -0.83 18.22
N PRO A 113 4.95 -1.32 19.42
CA PRO A 113 5.78 -0.60 20.38
C PRO A 113 7.12 -0.25 19.74
N SER A 114 7.71 0.90 20.09
CA SER A 114 8.93 1.41 19.46
C SER A 114 10.08 0.39 19.44
N ASN A 115 10.30 -0.35 20.53
CA ASN A 115 11.33 -1.38 20.59
C ASN A 115 11.10 -2.53 19.58
N LYS A 116 9.84 -2.92 19.33
CA LYS A 116 9.50 -3.94 18.33
C LYS A 116 9.55 -3.37 16.91
N PHE A 117 9.15 -2.12 16.73
CA PHE A 117 9.28 -1.41 15.46
C PHE A 117 10.76 -1.27 15.05
N ASN A 118 11.61 -0.84 15.98
CA ASN A 118 13.04 -0.70 15.74
C ASN A 118 13.65 -2.06 15.37
N LYS A 119 13.30 -3.14 16.09
CA LYS A 119 13.73 -4.50 15.74
C LYS A 119 13.26 -4.92 14.34
N LEU A 120 12.06 -4.53 13.90
CA LEU A 120 11.59 -4.76 12.53
C LEU A 120 12.49 -4.06 11.51
N ILE A 121 12.84 -2.79 11.75
CA ILE A 121 13.76 -2.04 10.90
C ILE A 121 15.12 -2.74 10.82
N ASP A 122 15.67 -3.19 11.95
CA ASP A 122 16.94 -3.91 12.00
C ASP A 122 16.89 -5.22 11.18
N ILE A 123 15.79 -5.98 11.27
CA ILE A 123 15.58 -7.19 10.47
C ILE A 123 15.56 -6.84 8.98
N ILE A 124 14.82 -5.81 8.58
CA ILE A 124 14.77 -5.37 7.18
C ILE A 124 16.16 -4.99 6.69
N GLN A 125 16.90 -4.20 7.46
CA GLN A 125 18.24 -3.76 7.09
C GLN A 125 19.25 -4.91 7.03
N LYS A 126 19.13 -5.89 7.90
CA LYS A 126 19.98 -7.09 7.91
C LYS A 126 19.89 -7.87 6.60
N TYR A 127 18.69 -8.08 6.09
CA TYR A 127 18.46 -8.94 4.91
C TYR A 127 18.31 -8.16 3.60
N CYS A 128 17.88 -6.88 3.67
CA CYS A 128 17.67 -6.02 2.52
C CYS A 128 18.30 -4.63 2.75
N PRO A 129 19.63 -4.50 2.86
CA PRO A 129 20.29 -3.26 3.30
C PRO A 129 20.05 -2.06 2.38
N ASN A 130 19.80 -2.30 1.10
CA ASN A 130 19.57 -1.24 0.10
C ASN A 130 18.10 -1.01 -0.24
N VAL A 131 17.19 -1.64 0.50
CA VAL A 131 15.78 -1.52 0.21
C VAL A 131 15.25 -0.14 0.59
N LYS A 132 14.35 0.38 -0.23
CA LYS A 132 13.62 1.61 0.09
C LYS A 132 12.50 1.31 1.08
N ILE A 133 12.59 1.84 2.30
CA ILE A 133 11.55 1.68 3.31
C ILE A 133 10.62 2.88 3.31
N THR A 134 9.31 2.61 3.21
CA THR A 134 8.23 3.60 3.35
C THR A 134 7.38 3.22 4.55
N TRP A 135 7.13 4.17 5.45
CA TRP A 135 6.24 3.97 6.59
C TRP A 135 4.97 4.79 6.43
N ASN A 136 3.80 4.12 6.44
CA ASN A 136 2.48 4.75 6.39
C ASN A 136 1.88 4.73 7.81
N THR A 137 1.56 5.89 8.36
CA THR A 137 1.07 6.03 9.73
C THR A 137 0.05 7.16 9.84
N ASN A 138 -0.83 7.07 10.82
CA ASN A 138 -1.67 8.20 11.22
C ASN A 138 -1.01 9.06 12.33
N GLY A 139 0.20 8.69 12.76
CA GLY A 139 0.97 9.42 13.77
C GLY A 139 0.49 9.23 15.22
N ALA A 140 -0.52 8.41 15.47
CA ALA A 140 -0.98 8.16 16.84
C ALA A 140 0.09 7.42 17.64
N LYS A 141 0.40 7.94 18.83
CA LYS A 141 1.41 7.39 19.76
C LYS A 141 2.81 7.20 19.16
N VAL A 142 3.16 7.97 18.15
CA VAL A 142 4.53 8.04 17.63
C VAL A 142 5.30 9.09 18.42
N ASP A 143 6.52 8.76 18.82
CA ASP A 143 7.44 9.63 19.56
C ASP A 143 8.89 9.37 19.13
N ASP A 144 9.83 10.07 19.75
CA ASP A 144 11.26 10.05 19.42
C ASP A 144 11.95 8.70 19.70
N SER A 145 11.27 7.73 20.34
CA SER A 145 11.81 6.38 20.56
C SER A 145 11.78 5.50 19.31
N TYR A 146 11.05 5.93 18.25
CA TYR A 146 11.02 5.22 16.97
C TYR A 146 12.25 5.59 16.12
N ASN A 147 13.04 4.58 15.77
CA ASN A 147 14.19 4.77 14.88
C ASN A 147 13.74 4.86 13.42
N VAL A 148 13.78 6.08 12.87
CA VAL A 148 13.42 6.35 11.49
C VAL A 148 14.62 6.56 10.57
N SER A 149 15.85 6.32 11.04
CA SER A 149 17.09 6.60 10.29
C SER A 149 17.12 5.92 8.92
N HIS A 150 16.73 4.66 8.84
CA HIS A 150 16.69 3.85 7.61
C HIS A 150 15.41 3.99 6.80
N ILE A 151 14.45 4.76 7.28
CA ILE A 151 13.20 5.00 6.54
C ILE A 151 13.45 6.11 5.51
N LYS A 152 13.06 5.85 4.26
CA LYS A 152 13.23 6.81 3.16
C LYS A 152 12.07 7.82 3.12
N TYR A 153 10.83 7.35 3.32
CA TYR A 153 9.64 8.19 3.33
C TYR A 153 8.71 7.80 4.47
N ILE A 154 8.14 8.79 5.12
CA ILE A 154 7.13 8.64 6.15
C ILE A 154 5.86 9.33 5.66
N ASN A 155 4.85 8.55 5.31
CA ASN A 155 3.57 9.05 4.87
C ASN A 155 2.66 9.24 6.07
N LEU A 156 2.46 10.47 6.49
CA LEU A 156 1.50 10.82 7.53
C LEU A 156 0.12 10.97 6.93
N HIS A 157 -0.79 10.08 7.30
CA HIS A 157 -2.17 10.15 6.81
C HIS A 157 -2.93 11.28 7.50
N ARG A 158 -3.53 12.17 6.69
CA ARG A 158 -4.37 13.29 7.13
C ARG A 158 -5.45 13.56 6.09
N ASN A 159 -6.71 13.54 6.52
CA ASN A 159 -7.84 13.88 5.65
C ASN A 159 -8.21 15.35 5.71
N SER A 160 -7.75 16.05 6.73
CA SER A 160 -7.91 17.50 6.90
C SER A 160 -6.61 18.11 7.42
N ALA A 161 -6.38 19.38 7.13
CA ALA A 161 -5.32 20.17 7.75
C ALA A 161 -5.66 20.55 9.22
N ASN A 162 -6.89 20.28 9.67
CA ASN A 162 -7.37 20.49 11.02
C ASN A 162 -7.35 19.18 11.82
N ASP A 163 -6.56 19.12 12.89
CA ASP A 163 -6.40 17.91 13.71
C ASP A 163 -7.69 17.48 14.40
N LYS A 164 -8.58 18.41 14.76
CA LYS A 164 -9.88 18.07 15.35
C LYS A 164 -10.75 17.33 14.34
N ILE A 165 -10.80 17.78 13.10
CA ILE A 165 -11.53 17.12 12.01
C ILE A 165 -10.91 15.74 11.75
N ASN A 166 -9.58 15.63 11.73
CA ASN A 166 -8.92 14.33 11.57
C ASN A 166 -9.29 13.35 12.69
N LYS A 167 -9.37 13.81 13.94
CA LYS A 167 -9.78 12.98 15.09
C LYS A 167 -11.20 12.43 14.90
N GLU A 168 -12.11 13.26 14.43
CA GLU A 168 -13.49 12.88 14.09
C GLU A 168 -13.53 11.88 12.93
N LEU A 169 -12.81 12.14 11.82
CA LEU A 169 -12.75 11.27 10.63
C LEU A 169 -12.05 9.93 10.93
N PHE A 170 -11.11 9.91 11.84
CA PHE A 170 -10.46 8.69 12.29
C PHE A 170 -11.30 7.93 13.33
N CYS A 171 -12.42 8.48 13.77
CA CYS A 171 -13.27 7.92 14.83
C CYS A 171 -12.42 7.47 16.02
N THR A 172 -11.61 8.36 16.59
CA THR A 172 -10.67 8.06 17.66
C THR A 172 -10.74 9.07 18.79
N ASP A 173 -10.64 8.59 20.03
CA ASP A 173 -10.45 9.43 21.21
C ASP A 173 -8.97 9.66 21.52
N THR A 174 -8.07 8.93 20.86
CA THR A 174 -6.63 9.09 21.02
C THR A 174 -6.17 10.41 20.41
N ASP A 175 -5.32 11.13 21.12
CA ASP A 175 -4.71 12.32 20.56
C ASP A 175 -3.79 11.96 19.40
N ILE A 176 -3.95 12.69 18.32
CA ILE A 176 -3.07 12.60 17.14
C ILE A 176 -2.04 13.73 17.21
N ILE A 177 -0.82 13.41 16.83
CA ILE A 177 0.25 14.41 16.77
C ILE A 177 -0.06 15.42 15.66
N SER A 178 0.15 16.71 15.88
CA SER A 178 -0.02 17.72 14.83
C SER A 178 0.98 17.53 13.69
N ILE A 179 0.62 18.01 12.50
CA ILE A 179 1.50 17.93 11.32
C ILE A 179 2.83 18.63 11.61
N GLU A 180 2.83 19.78 12.30
CA GLU A 180 4.05 20.52 12.65
C GLU A 180 4.96 19.72 13.57
N LYS A 181 4.42 19.14 14.63
CA LYS A 181 5.21 18.30 15.55
C LYS A 181 5.73 17.05 14.87
N PHE A 182 4.89 16.41 14.02
CA PHE A 182 5.33 15.24 13.28
C PHE A 182 6.41 15.58 12.25
N LYS A 183 6.37 16.79 11.67
CA LYS A 183 7.42 17.27 10.77
C LYS A 183 8.77 17.44 11.50
N LEU A 184 8.77 17.87 12.76
CA LEU A 184 10.02 17.94 13.55
C LEU A 184 10.62 16.55 13.77
N PHE A 185 9.79 15.54 14.04
CA PHE A 185 10.21 14.15 14.19
C PHE A 185 10.70 13.53 12.87
N ALA A 186 9.94 13.68 11.78
CA ALA A 186 10.20 12.99 10.52
C ALA A 186 11.19 13.73 9.60
N GLY A 187 11.38 15.03 9.80
CA GLY A 187 12.23 15.88 8.97
C GLY A 187 11.81 15.86 7.50
N ASP A 188 12.80 15.85 6.62
CA ASP A 188 12.61 15.83 5.15
C ASP A 188 12.02 14.51 4.61
N LYS A 189 11.87 13.51 5.46
CA LYS A 189 11.24 12.21 5.09
C LYS A 189 9.73 12.30 5.07
N LEU A 190 9.14 13.36 5.63
CA LEU A 190 7.71 13.53 5.72
C LEU A 190 7.08 13.75 4.36
N CYS A 191 6.01 12.99 4.10
CA CYS A 191 5.05 13.22 3.05
C CYS A 191 3.63 13.18 3.65
N LEU A 192 2.80 14.13 3.33
CA LEU A 192 1.40 14.11 3.75
C LEU A 192 0.61 13.24 2.78
N ARG A 193 0.03 12.16 3.27
CA ARG A 193 -0.89 11.34 2.50
C ARG A 193 -2.31 11.75 2.82
N VAL A 194 -2.96 12.40 1.86
CA VAL A 194 -4.28 12.99 2.04
C VAL A 194 -5.31 12.30 1.16
N THR A 195 -6.44 11.97 1.75
CA THR A 195 -7.60 11.49 1.00
C THR A 195 -8.45 12.70 0.60
N VAL A 196 -8.55 12.92 -0.70
CA VAL A 196 -9.34 14.00 -1.27
C VAL A 196 -10.81 13.60 -1.25
N ASP A 197 -11.60 14.36 -0.51
CA ASP A 197 -13.06 14.29 -0.49
C ASP A 197 -13.68 15.56 -1.08
N LYS A 198 -14.98 15.74 -0.95
CA LYS A 198 -15.69 16.91 -1.48
C LYS A 198 -15.27 18.23 -0.84
N ASP A 199 -14.83 18.20 0.41
CA ASP A 199 -14.50 19.36 1.23
C ASP A 199 -12.99 19.68 1.27
N PHE A 200 -12.20 18.91 0.49
CA PHE A 200 -10.75 19.07 0.46
C PHE A 200 -10.33 20.41 -0.18
N ASP A 201 -9.51 21.16 0.55
CA ASP A 201 -8.81 22.35 0.06
C ASP A 201 -7.30 22.18 0.16
N ILE A 202 -6.63 22.18 -0.98
CA ILE A 202 -5.17 22.07 -1.05
C ILE A 202 -4.46 23.26 -0.42
N ASP A 203 -5.06 24.43 -0.41
CA ASP A 203 -4.47 25.65 0.16
C ASP A 203 -4.25 25.56 1.67
N GLU A 204 -5.09 24.83 2.38
CA GLU A 204 -4.93 24.61 3.83
C GLU A 204 -3.62 23.90 4.18
N TYR A 205 -3.05 23.11 3.24
CA TYR A 205 -1.83 22.34 3.44
C TYR A 205 -0.55 23.09 3.04
N VAL A 206 -0.67 24.19 2.30
CA VAL A 206 0.49 24.97 1.80
C VAL A 206 1.38 25.45 2.93
N LYS A 207 0.80 25.85 4.05
CA LYS A 207 1.53 26.35 5.24
C LYS A 207 2.55 25.35 5.79
N TYR A 208 2.33 24.05 5.58
CA TYR A 208 3.24 23.01 6.07
C TYR A 208 4.50 22.85 5.20
N ASN A 209 4.48 23.35 3.96
CA ASN A 209 5.58 23.23 3.01
C ASN A 209 6.17 21.79 3.00
N THR A 210 5.31 20.82 2.78
CA THR A 210 5.61 19.38 2.86
C THR A 210 5.07 18.69 1.61
N PRO A 211 5.83 17.76 0.99
CA PRO A 211 5.33 16.98 -0.13
C PRO A 211 3.99 16.30 0.17
N MET A 212 3.12 16.25 -0.82
CA MET A 212 1.79 15.65 -0.66
C MET A 212 1.58 14.49 -1.62
N TYR A 213 0.91 13.46 -1.12
CA TYR A 213 0.42 12.32 -1.87
C TYR A 213 -1.10 12.29 -1.73
N LEU A 214 -1.80 12.62 -2.81
CA LEU A 214 -3.25 12.80 -2.82
C LEU A 214 -3.92 11.58 -3.45
N ASN A 215 -4.86 10.97 -2.72
CA ASN A 215 -5.70 9.89 -3.19
C ASN A 215 -7.16 10.34 -3.20
N ARG A 216 -7.95 9.82 -4.14
CA ARG A 216 -9.41 10.01 -4.09
C ARG A 216 -10.01 9.22 -2.92
N MET A 217 -11.02 9.78 -2.27
CA MET A 217 -11.88 9.01 -1.38
C MET A 217 -12.76 8.07 -2.20
N LEU A 218 -12.95 6.86 -1.70
CA LEU A 218 -13.68 5.82 -2.41
C LEU A 218 -14.65 5.10 -1.45
N PRO A 219 -15.86 4.78 -1.89
CA PRO A 219 -16.47 5.18 -3.18
C PRO A 219 -16.59 6.70 -3.27
N GLY A 220 -16.19 7.27 -4.40
CA GLY A 220 -16.26 8.71 -4.63
C GLY A 220 -17.69 9.15 -4.96
N THR A 221 -18.06 10.34 -4.52
CA THR A 221 -19.25 11.04 -5.01
C THR A 221 -18.87 11.90 -6.22
N PHE A 222 -19.88 12.42 -6.92
CA PHE A 222 -19.66 13.37 -8.03
C PHE A 222 -18.84 14.60 -7.55
N GLU A 223 -19.16 15.12 -6.38
CA GLU A 223 -18.47 16.27 -5.78
C GLU A 223 -16.99 15.95 -5.45
N THR A 224 -16.72 14.73 -5.01
CA THR A 224 -15.34 14.25 -4.79
C THR A 224 -14.54 14.25 -6.09
N GLU A 225 -15.13 13.76 -7.18
CA GLU A 225 -14.50 13.76 -8.50
C GLU A 225 -14.27 15.20 -9.01
N GLU A 226 -15.23 16.10 -8.79
CA GLU A 226 -15.10 17.50 -9.18
C GLU A 226 -13.94 18.16 -8.41
N THR A 227 -13.87 17.97 -7.10
CA THR A 227 -12.77 18.47 -6.25
C THR A 227 -11.42 17.91 -6.69
N PHE A 228 -11.34 16.61 -6.95
CA PHE A 228 -10.12 15.97 -7.44
C PHE A 228 -9.67 16.56 -8.80
N ASN A 229 -10.61 16.81 -9.71
CA ASN A 229 -10.32 17.41 -11.00
C ASN A 229 -9.91 18.90 -10.89
N LYS A 230 -10.45 19.65 -9.92
CA LYS A 230 -9.99 21.01 -9.62
C LYS A 230 -8.54 21.02 -9.18
N VAL A 231 -8.17 20.11 -8.25
CA VAL A 231 -6.78 19.94 -7.81
C VAL A 231 -5.88 19.60 -8.99
N LYS A 232 -6.25 18.62 -9.82
CA LYS A 232 -5.49 18.21 -11.00
C LYS A 232 -5.23 19.38 -11.95
N LYS A 233 -6.25 20.23 -12.19
CA LYS A 233 -6.11 21.41 -13.06
C LYS A 233 -5.20 22.51 -12.45
N ALA A 234 -5.14 22.58 -11.12
CA ALA A 234 -4.32 23.57 -10.42
C ALA A 234 -2.84 23.18 -10.33
N LEU A 235 -2.49 21.92 -10.65
CA LEU A 235 -1.11 21.47 -10.58
C LEU A 235 -0.31 21.93 -11.81
N ASN A 236 0.91 22.41 -11.57
CA ASN A 236 1.93 22.48 -12.59
C ASN A 236 2.52 21.06 -12.78
N ILE A 237 1.98 20.32 -13.76
CA ILE A 237 2.30 18.91 -14.01
C ILE A 237 3.72 18.82 -14.56
N THR A 238 4.57 18.00 -13.91
CA THR A 238 5.95 17.76 -14.30
C THR A 238 6.14 16.39 -14.95
N GLU A 239 5.30 15.41 -14.58
CA GLU A 239 5.40 14.03 -15.07
C GLU A 239 4.06 13.33 -14.95
N CYS A 240 3.71 12.52 -15.95
CA CYS A 240 2.63 11.56 -15.88
C CYS A 240 3.24 10.16 -16.01
N THR A 241 2.99 9.28 -15.04
CA THR A 241 3.35 7.89 -15.19
C THR A 241 2.45 7.21 -16.22
N ASP A 242 3.00 6.23 -16.93
CA ASP A 242 2.27 5.48 -17.95
C ASP A 242 0.99 4.86 -17.33
N VAL A 243 -0.15 5.10 -17.98
CA VAL A 243 -1.45 4.49 -17.66
C VAL A 243 -1.41 2.95 -17.61
N ARG A 244 -0.41 2.33 -18.23
CA ARG A 244 -0.17 0.89 -18.21
C ARG A 244 0.29 0.37 -16.86
N ARG A 245 0.76 1.25 -15.98
CA ARG A 245 1.17 0.84 -14.65
C ARG A 245 -0.02 0.86 -13.71
N ARG A 246 -0.09 -0.15 -12.89
CA ARG A 246 -1.09 -0.39 -11.87
C ARG A 246 -1.38 0.83 -10.98
N ASN A 247 -0.39 1.64 -10.73
CA ASN A 247 -0.48 2.88 -10.00
C ASN A 247 -0.18 4.02 -10.97
N HIS A 248 -1.24 4.57 -11.53
CA HIS A 248 -1.12 5.75 -12.37
C HIS A 248 -1.04 6.99 -11.49
N TYR A 249 0.07 7.70 -11.59
CA TYR A 249 0.30 8.93 -10.87
C TYR A 249 0.52 10.10 -11.82
N ILE A 250 0.07 11.26 -11.39
CA ILE A 250 0.47 12.55 -11.94
C ILE A 250 1.35 13.21 -10.89
N ASN A 251 2.59 13.49 -11.23
CA ASN A 251 3.48 14.30 -10.42
C ASN A 251 3.42 15.74 -10.91
N GLY A 252 3.37 16.68 -9.99
CA GLY A 252 3.32 18.10 -10.28
C GLY A 252 3.73 18.93 -9.08
N ARG A 253 3.52 20.22 -9.18
CA ARG A 253 3.77 21.16 -8.09
C ARG A 253 2.55 22.05 -7.89
N TYR A 254 2.25 22.31 -6.64
CA TYR A 254 1.29 23.31 -6.23
C TYR A 254 2.00 24.36 -5.35
N LYS A 255 2.04 25.63 -5.78
CA LYS A 255 2.79 26.69 -5.07
C LYS A 255 4.19 26.22 -4.63
N ASN A 256 4.95 25.61 -5.55
CA ASN A 256 6.28 25.02 -5.34
C ASN A 256 6.34 23.76 -4.47
N ILE A 257 5.26 23.29 -3.88
CA ILE A 257 5.21 22.06 -3.11
C ILE A 257 5.07 20.87 -4.06
N PRO A 258 5.90 19.82 -3.95
CA PRO A 258 5.74 18.60 -4.73
C PRO A 258 4.41 17.92 -4.39
N VAL A 259 3.63 17.57 -5.41
CA VAL A 259 2.35 16.87 -5.27
C VAL A 259 2.34 15.66 -6.18
N ARG A 260 2.03 14.51 -5.61
CA ARG A 260 1.72 13.30 -6.35
C ARG A 260 0.23 13.02 -6.24
N LEU A 261 -0.45 12.97 -7.37
CA LEU A 261 -1.87 12.70 -7.46
C LEU A 261 -2.07 11.26 -7.96
N CYS A 262 -2.72 10.42 -7.16
CA CYS A 262 -3.07 9.08 -7.57
C CYS A 262 -4.36 9.09 -8.39
N VAL A 263 -4.27 8.79 -9.67
CA VAL A 263 -5.39 8.75 -10.62
C VAL A 263 -5.86 7.33 -10.91
N GLY A 264 -5.12 6.34 -10.45
CA GLY A 264 -5.50 4.92 -10.59
C GLY A 264 -6.68 4.54 -9.70
N ASP A 265 -7.41 3.54 -10.12
CA ASP A 265 -8.51 2.98 -9.34
C ASP A 265 -7.96 2.03 -8.25
N HIS A 266 -7.57 2.60 -7.12
CA HIS A 266 -7.13 1.79 -5.98
C HIS A 266 -8.23 0.91 -5.40
N LEU A 267 -9.50 1.23 -5.63
CA LEU A 267 -10.61 0.45 -5.10
C LEU A 267 -10.80 -0.87 -5.81
N ALA A 268 -10.60 -0.92 -7.11
CA ALA A 268 -10.65 -2.18 -7.84
C ALA A 268 -9.66 -3.18 -7.24
N GLN A 269 -8.55 -2.70 -6.69
CA GLN A 269 -7.55 -3.51 -5.99
C GLN A 269 -8.04 -4.00 -4.63
N HIS A 270 -8.86 -3.22 -3.93
CA HIS A 270 -9.24 -3.48 -2.56
C HIS A 270 -10.60 -4.16 -2.44
N VAL A 271 -11.53 -3.85 -3.33
CA VAL A 271 -12.91 -4.33 -3.25
C VAL A 271 -13.10 -5.65 -4.00
N SER A 272 -12.43 -5.87 -5.11
CA SER A 272 -12.66 -7.08 -5.89
C SER A 272 -11.95 -8.33 -5.36
N GLY A 273 -10.93 -8.20 -4.51
CA GLY A 273 -10.09 -9.33 -4.05
C GLY A 273 -9.37 -10.09 -5.17
N ARG A 274 -9.63 -9.70 -6.40
CA ARG A 274 -9.28 -10.44 -7.61
C ARG A 274 -8.17 -9.78 -8.42
N TYR A 275 -7.56 -8.77 -7.83
CA TYR A 275 -6.49 -8.06 -8.51
C TYR A 275 -5.17 -8.80 -8.29
N PRO A 276 -4.45 -9.16 -9.34
CA PRO A 276 -3.18 -9.88 -9.18
C PRO A 276 -2.06 -8.95 -8.70
N ALA A 277 -2.28 -8.39 -7.50
CA ALA A 277 -1.25 -7.65 -6.77
C ALA A 277 -0.01 -8.50 -6.58
N TRP A 278 -0.20 -9.78 -6.42
CA TRP A 278 0.76 -10.81 -6.14
C TRP A 278 1.87 -10.96 -7.18
N LEU A 279 1.69 -10.48 -8.40
CA LEU A 279 2.78 -10.45 -9.37
C LEU A 279 3.92 -9.51 -8.97
N ASN A 280 3.64 -8.52 -8.17
CA ASN A 280 4.61 -7.50 -7.82
C ASN A 280 4.70 -7.17 -6.33
N VAL A 281 3.74 -7.64 -5.55
CA VAL A 281 3.59 -7.30 -4.13
C VAL A 281 3.41 -8.57 -3.31
N VAL A 282 4.13 -8.68 -2.21
CA VAL A 282 3.89 -9.62 -1.11
C VAL A 282 3.39 -8.86 0.09
N ILE A 283 2.36 -9.35 0.75
CA ILE A 283 1.81 -8.76 1.96
C ILE A 283 1.97 -9.72 3.12
N ILE A 284 2.63 -9.29 4.18
CA ILE A 284 2.60 -9.97 5.48
C ILE A 284 1.46 -9.35 6.26
N HIS A 285 0.39 -10.10 6.44
CA HIS A 285 -0.77 -9.67 7.20
C HIS A 285 -0.51 -9.70 8.71
N ARG A 286 -1.28 -8.95 9.45
CA ARG A 286 -1.23 -8.91 10.92
C ARG A 286 -1.48 -10.26 11.61
N SER A 287 -2.14 -11.18 10.91
CA SER A 287 -2.35 -12.57 11.31
C SER A 287 -1.10 -13.45 11.09
N GLY A 288 -0.04 -12.93 10.49
CA GLY A 288 1.14 -13.71 10.05
C GLY A 288 0.93 -14.42 8.73
N VAL A 289 -0.23 -14.33 8.10
CA VAL A 289 -0.46 -14.87 6.75
C VAL A 289 0.34 -14.05 5.74
N VAL A 290 1.01 -14.74 4.83
CA VAL A 290 1.73 -14.14 3.71
C VAL A 290 0.91 -14.36 2.45
N ALA A 291 0.47 -13.26 1.83
CA ALA A 291 -0.43 -13.29 0.68
C ALA A 291 -0.01 -12.32 -0.43
N GLY A 292 -0.56 -12.53 -1.63
CA GLY A 292 -0.34 -11.65 -2.77
C GLY A 292 -1.33 -10.49 -2.87
N SER A 293 -2.31 -10.45 -2.00
CA SER A 293 -3.35 -9.41 -1.98
C SER A 293 -3.70 -9.00 -0.56
N TRP A 294 -4.57 -7.98 -0.41
CA TRP A 294 -5.11 -7.56 0.89
C TRP A 294 -6.12 -8.53 1.50
N TYR A 295 -6.42 -9.63 0.83
CA TYR A 295 -7.28 -10.69 1.33
C TYR A 295 -6.43 -11.88 1.75
N GLU A 296 -6.54 -12.29 3.02
CA GLU A 296 -5.80 -13.43 3.57
C GLU A 296 -6.11 -14.75 2.89
N ASN A 297 -7.26 -14.85 2.21
CA ASN A 297 -7.65 -16.03 1.45
C ASN A 297 -6.84 -16.21 0.16
N ASP A 298 -6.24 -15.13 -0.35
CA ASP A 298 -5.33 -15.15 -1.49
C ASP A 298 -3.93 -15.56 -1.04
N LYS A 299 -3.87 -16.67 -0.31
CA LYS A 299 -2.62 -17.20 0.23
C LYS A 299 -1.59 -17.30 -0.87
N PHE A 300 -0.43 -16.75 -0.59
CA PHE A 300 0.72 -16.96 -1.44
C PHE A 300 0.98 -18.45 -1.54
N LEU A 301 1.19 -18.91 -2.76
CA LEU A 301 1.56 -20.28 -3.01
C LEU A 301 3.03 -20.47 -2.64
N TYR A 302 3.28 -20.30 -1.37
CA TYR A 302 4.52 -20.73 -0.77
C TYR A 302 4.48 -22.24 -0.71
N LYS A 303 5.36 -22.91 -1.44
CA LYS A 303 5.49 -24.36 -1.39
C LYS A 303 5.98 -24.88 -0.04
N ASP A 304 6.51 -24.01 0.82
CA ASP A 304 7.03 -24.44 2.10
C ASP A 304 5.96 -24.34 3.19
N GLU A 305 5.30 -25.47 3.42
CA GLU A 305 4.40 -25.71 4.54
C GLU A 305 5.03 -25.36 5.91
N LYS A 306 6.33 -25.05 5.98
CA LYS A 306 7.03 -24.70 7.22
C LYS A 306 6.69 -23.34 7.75
N ILE A 307 6.32 -22.36 6.89
CA ILE A 307 5.89 -21.03 7.35
C ILE A 307 4.49 -21.09 7.95
N CYS A 308 3.64 -22.02 7.49
CA CYS A 308 2.27 -22.18 7.97
C CYS A 308 2.11 -23.20 9.11
N LYS A 309 3.13 -23.97 9.47
CA LYS A 309 3.04 -25.07 10.46
C LYS A 309 3.41 -24.69 11.89
N ASN A 310 3.69 -23.44 12.18
CA ASN A 310 3.84 -22.99 13.57
C ASN A 310 2.52 -22.41 14.09
N LYS A 311 1.44 -23.18 13.98
CA LYS A 311 0.23 -23.03 14.79
C LYS A 311 0.25 -24.04 15.93
#